data_68cac91061f4a65b79cca76527b315d8
#
_entry.id   68cac91061f4a65b79cca76527b315d8
#
_cell.length_a   1.000
_cell.length_b   1.000
_cell.length_c   1.000
_cell.angle_alpha   90.00
_cell.angle_beta   90.00
_cell.angle_gamma   90.00
#
_symmetry.space_group_name_H-M   'P 1'
#
loop_
_entity.id
_entity.type
_entity.pdbx_description
1 polymer ?
#
loop_
_entity_poly.entity_id
_entity_poly.type
_entity_poly.pdbx_seq_one_letter_code
_entity_poly.pdbx_strand_id
1 'polypeptide(L)'
;MTLIKSISGIRGLIDKSLNPSMIARYAQAFSLVSPNHGKILLARDTRNSGKEYIKISISALERISRKSIVVDIVPTPTAQFEVFSKGYAGGIVFTASHNPSNWNGIKFIGPEAVSYTHLTLPTICSV
;
A
#
# COMPACT_ATOMS: atom_id res chain seq x y z
N MET A 1 9.99 -5.16 -18.22
CA MET A 1 9.45 -4.61 -16.98
C MET A 1 8.66 -5.66 -16.23
N THR A 2 9.00 -5.86 -14.98
CA THR A 2 8.40 -6.94 -14.18
C THR A 2 7.54 -6.38 -13.05
N LEU A 3 6.32 -6.06 -13.36
CA LEU A 3 5.33 -5.69 -12.36
C LEU A 3 4.29 -6.79 -12.33
N ILE A 4 4.17 -7.46 -11.19
CA ILE A 4 3.24 -8.57 -11.02
C ILE A 4 2.04 -8.08 -10.22
N LYS A 5 0.86 -8.14 -10.82
CA LYS A 5 -0.41 -7.83 -10.18
C LYS A 5 -1.14 -9.14 -9.93
N SER A 6 -1.55 -9.36 -8.70
CA SER A 6 -2.21 -10.61 -8.33
C SER A 6 -3.18 -10.36 -7.18
N ILE A 7 -3.85 -11.41 -6.72
CA ILE A 7 -4.74 -11.34 -5.56
C ILE A 7 -3.97 -10.88 -4.32
N SER A 8 -2.69 -11.21 -4.25
CA SER A 8 -1.83 -10.83 -3.10
C SER A 8 -1.33 -9.39 -3.18
N GLY A 9 -1.73 -8.62 -4.19
CA GLY A 9 -1.29 -7.24 -4.36
C GLY A 9 -0.40 -7.06 -5.56
N ILE A 10 0.41 -6.02 -5.54
CA ILE A 10 1.31 -5.64 -6.63
C ILE A 10 2.74 -5.85 -6.18
N ARG A 11 3.55 -6.51 -6.99
CA ARG A 11 4.96 -6.73 -6.68
C ARG A 11 5.81 -6.31 -7.87
N GLY A 12 7.02 -5.85 -7.58
CA GLY A 12 7.93 -5.46 -8.63
C GLY A 12 9.35 -5.32 -8.12
N LEU A 13 10.27 -5.08 -9.05
CA LEU A 13 11.67 -4.83 -8.72
C LEU A 13 11.80 -3.41 -8.17
N ILE A 14 12.57 -3.29 -7.08
CA ILE A 14 12.79 -2.01 -6.41
C ILE A 14 13.45 -1.04 -7.39
N ASP A 15 12.92 0.19 -7.43
CA ASP A 15 13.41 1.30 -8.25
C ASP A 15 13.35 1.06 -9.77
N LYS A 16 12.76 -0.04 -10.20
CA LYS A 16 12.53 -0.31 -11.62
C LYS A 16 11.04 -0.29 -11.91
N SER A 17 10.38 -1.45 -11.87
CA SER A 17 8.94 -1.48 -12.09
C SER A 17 8.17 -0.89 -10.90
N LEU A 18 8.74 -0.94 -9.70
CA LEU A 18 8.14 -0.36 -8.50
C LEU A 18 8.97 0.86 -8.06
N ASN A 19 8.92 1.90 -8.85
CA ASN A 19 9.69 3.12 -8.63
C ASN A 19 8.88 4.15 -7.82
N PRO A 20 9.52 5.23 -7.34
CA PRO A 20 8.82 6.24 -6.52
C PRO A 20 7.57 6.81 -7.14
N SER A 21 7.57 7.07 -8.43
CA SER A 21 6.40 7.61 -9.13
C SER A 21 5.23 6.64 -9.06
N MET A 22 5.47 5.35 -9.24
CA MET A 22 4.44 4.33 -9.15
C MET A 22 3.88 4.22 -7.73
N ILE A 23 4.75 4.28 -6.72
CA ILE A 23 4.32 4.23 -5.33
C ILE A 23 3.37 5.39 -5.03
N ALA A 24 3.74 6.60 -5.44
CA ALA A 24 2.91 7.78 -5.21
C ALA A 24 1.54 7.64 -5.89
N ARG A 25 1.53 7.17 -7.13
CA ARG A 25 0.30 6.99 -7.89
C ARG A 25 -0.63 5.96 -7.27
N TYR A 26 -0.08 4.83 -6.84
CA TYR A 26 -0.88 3.79 -6.19
C TYR A 26 -1.47 4.28 -4.88
N ALA A 27 -0.67 4.98 -4.07
CA ALA A 27 -1.15 5.51 -2.80
C ALA A 27 -2.32 6.48 -3.01
N GLN A 28 -2.19 7.40 -3.96
CA GLN A 28 -3.25 8.36 -4.25
C GLN A 28 -4.49 7.69 -4.82
N ALA A 29 -4.32 6.75 -5.75
CA ALA A 29 -5.43 6.04 -6.34
C ALA A 29 -6.21 5.26 -5.29
N PHE A 30 -5.49 4.59 -4.38
CA PHE A 30 -6.13 3.85 -3.29
C PHE A 30 -6.92 4.80 -2.39
N SER A 31 -6.35 5.95 -2.05
CA SER A 31 -7.03 6.94 -1.22
C SER A 31 -8.34 7.43 -1.86
N LEU A 32 -8.32 7.62 -3.17
CA LEU A 32 -9.50 8.13 -3.88
C LEU A 32 -10.68 7.16 -3.88
N VAL A 33 -10.41 5.85 -3.80
CA VAL A 33 -11.48 4.86 -3.75
C VAL A 33 -11.81 4.43 -2.33
N SER A 34 -11.08 4.92 -1.35
CA SER A 34 -11.33 4.65 0.07
C SER A 34 -12.37 5.62 0.61
N PRO A 35 -13.00 5.34 1.77
CA PRO A 35 -13.92 6.29 2.37
C PRO A 35 -13.32 7.69 2.47
N ASN A 36 -14.16 8.71 2.34
CA ASN A 36 -13.70 10.10 2.28
C ASN A 36 -13.07 10.62 3.57
N HIS A 37 -13.28 9.96 4.67
CA HIS A 37 -12.74 10.37 5.95
C HIS A 37 -12.00 9.19 6.59
N GLY A 38 -11.16 9.51 7.54
CA GLY A 38 -10.34 8.50 8.21
C GLY A 38 -8.92 8.47 7.65
N LYS A 39 -8.04 7.86 8.41
CA LYS A 39 -6.63 7.78 8.05
C LYS A 39 -6.34 6.55 7.24
N ILE A 40 -5.24 6.61 6.47
CA ILE A 40 -4.70 5.44 5.79
C ILE A 40 -3.53 4.91 6.63
N LEU A 41 -3.61 3.66 7.03
CA LEU A 41 -2.53 3.01 7.78
C LEU A 41 -1.42 2.64 6.81
N LEU A 42 -0.17 2.88 7.20
CA LEU A 42 1.01 2.53 6.41
C LEU A 42 1.89 1.59 7.22
N ALA A 43 2.22 0.45 6.64
CA ALA A 43 3.04 -0.56 7.27
C ALA A 43 4.00 -1.18 6.26
N ARG A 44 4.97 -1.94 6.75
CA ARG A 44 5.95 -2.59 5.89
C ARG A 44 6.50 -3.85 6.53
N ASP A 45 7.17 -4.67 5.75
CA ASP A 45 8.00 -5.75 6.29
C ASP A 45 9.41 -5.20 6.56
N THR A 46 10.39 -6.08 6.74
CA THR A 46 11.75 -5.67 7.11
C THR A 46 12.60 -5.18 5.95
N ARG A 47 12.08 -5.17 4.72
CA ARG A 47 12.85 -4.70 3.56
C ARG A 47 13.15 -3.21 3.69
N ASN A 48 14.41 -2.83 3.41
CA ASN A 48 14.84 -1.44 3.56
C ASN A 48 14.06 -0.47 2.68
N SER A 49 13.67 -0.89 1.49
CA SER A 49 12.89 -0.05 0.58
C SER A 49 11.55 0.36 1.15
N GLY A 50 11.01 -0.39 2.11
CA GLY A 50 9.74 -0.06 2.73
C GLY A 50 9.74 1.28 3.44
N LYS A 51 10.85 1.65 4.07
CA LYS A 51 10.98 2.97 4.71
C LYS A 51 10.77 4.09 3.71
N GLU A 52 11.43 4.00 2.56
CA GLU A 52 11.33 5.02 1.52
C GLU A 52 9.92 5.06 0.94
N TYR A 53 9.33 3.89 0.72
CA TYR A 53 7.99 3.79 0.16
C TYR A 53 6.95 4.40 1.10
N ILE A 54 7.12 4.24 2.41
CA ILE A 54 6.24 4.88 3.40
C ILE A 54 6.38 6.41 3.31
N LYS A 55 7.59 6.92 3.22
CA LYS A 55 7.80 8.37 3.09
C LYS A 55 7.16 8.93 1.82
N ILE A 56 7.33 8.24 0.71
CA ILE A 56 6.72 8.64 -0.56
C ILE A 56 5.20 8.66 -0.43
N SER A 57 4.64 7.64 0.22
CA SER A 57 3.20 7.52 0.40
C SER A 57 2.65 8.63 1.29
N ILE A 58 3.35 8.97 2.37
CA ILE A 58 2.94 10.07 3.24
C ILE A 58 2.83 11.36 2.43
N SER A 59 3.87 11.69 1.67
CA SER A 59 3.87 12.90 0.84
C SER A 59 2.76 12.88 -0.20
N ALA A 60 2.59 11.75 -0.87
CA ALA A 60 1.57 11.62 -1.90
C ALA A 60 0.16 11.78 -1.33
N LEU A 61 -0.09 11.20 -0.17
CA LEU A 61 -1.39 11.31 0.49
C LEU A 61 -1.64 12.72 1.00
N GLU A 62 -0.62 13.39 1.53
CA GLU A 62 -0.74 14.77 1.97
C GLU A 62 -1.15 15.71 0.84
N ARG A 63 -0.63 15.47 -0.38
CA ARG A 63 -0.98 16.29 -1.54
C ARG A 63 -2.47 16.25 -1.87
N ILE A 64 -3.15 15.19 -1.49
CA ILE A 64 -4.59 15.07 -1.71
C ILE A 64 -5.37 15.15 -0.39
N SER A 65 -4.75 15.76 0.61
CA SER A 65 -5.37 16.04 1.92
C SER A 65 -5.82 14.80 2.67
N ARG A 66 -5.13 13.69 2.52
CA ARG A 66 -5.42 12.46 3.25
C ARG A 66 -4.38 12.27 4.35
N LYS A 67 -4.85 12.12 5.58
CA LYS A 67 -3.98 11.82 6.71
C LYS A 67 -3.60 10.35 6.71
N SER A 68 -2.41 10.07 7.20
CA SER A 68 -1.91 8.71 7.31
C SER A 68 -1.40 8.45 8.72
N ILE A 69 -1.29 7.18 9.07
CA ILE A 69 -0.67 6.76 10.33
C ILE A 69 0.29 5.63 10.04
N VAL A 70 1.51 5.74 10.57
CA VAL A 70 2.56 4.76 10.32
C VAL A 70 2.66 3.83 11.53
N VAL A 71 2.49 2.53 11.28
CA VAL A 71 2.70 1.52 12.31
C VAL A 71 4.00 0.75 12.08
N ASP A 72 4.71 1.10 11.01
CA ASP A 72 6.03 0.59 10.64
C ASP A 72 6.04 -0.92 10.40
N ILE A 73 6.95 -1.67 11.05
CA ILE A 73 7.11 -3.11 10.76
C ILE A 73 6.08 -3.92 11.53
N VAL A 74 5.06 -4.43 10.81
CA VAL A 74 4.07 -5.34 11.39
C VAL A 74 3.67 -6.37 10.33
N PRO A 75 3.26 -7.57 10.74
CA PRO A 75 2.71 -8.55 9.81
C PRO A 75 1.41 -8.05 9.20
N THR A 76 1.11 -8.51 7.99
CA THR A 76 -0.12 -8.11 7.30
C THR A 76 -1.38 -8.36 8.14
N PRO A 77 -1.55 -9.51 8.81
CA PRO A 77 -2.73 -9.72 9.67
C PRO A 77 -2.87 -8.68 10.77
N THR A 78 -1.75 -8.22 11.35
CA THR A 78 -1.78 -7.18 12.37
C THR A 78 -2.25 -5.86 11.78
N ALA A 79 -1.76 -5.51 10.60
CA ALA A 79 -2.21 -4.30 9.90
C ALA A 79 -3.70 -4.37 9.61
N GLN A 80 -4.18 -5.51 9.15
CA GLN A 80 -5.61 -5.71 8.87
C GLN A 80 -6.45 -5.50 10.12
N PHE A 81 -6.01 -6.07 11.24
CA PHE A 81 -6.72 -5.91 12.52
C PHE A 81 -6.77 -4.45 12.95
N GLU A 82 -5.65 -3.73 12.82
CA GLU A 82 -5.58 -2.32 13.19
C GLU A 82 -6.54 -1.47 12.35
N VAL A 83 -6.58 -1.71 11.03
CA VAL A 83 -7.48 -0.97 10.16
C VAL A 83 -8.93 -1.17 10.60
N PHE A 84 -9.32 -2.41 10.84
CA PHE A 84 -10.69 -2.72 11.24
C PHE A 84 -11.02 -2.17 12.62
N SER A 85 -10.17 -2.46 13.62
CA SER A 85 -10.49 -2.14 15.01
C SER A 85 -10.47 -0.65 15.30
N LYS A 86 -9.65 0.11 14.59
CA LYS A 86 -9.54 1.56 14.79
C LYS A 86 -10.36 2.38 13.80
N GLY A 87 -11.06 1.72 12.89
CA GLY A 87 -11.93 2.41 11.94
C GLY A 87 -11.18 3.27 10.94
N TYR A 88 -9.97 2.87 10.53
CA TYR A 88 -9.24 3.60 9.51
C TYR A 88 -9.93 3.42 8.15
N ALA A 89 -9.68 4.36 7.24
CA ALA A 89 -10.24 4.30 5.90
C ALA A 89 -9.70 3.12 5.10
N GLY A 90 -8.48 2.71 5.40
CA GLY A 90 -7.85 1.59 4.75
C GLY A 90 -6.39 1.50 5.16
N GLY A 91 -5.64 0.60 4.53
CA GLY A 91 -4.22 0.43 4.82
C GLY A 91 -3.43 0.05 3.59
N ILE A 92 -2.15 0.39 3.62
CA ILE A 92 -1.18 0.03 2.59
C ILE A 92 -0.02 -0.66 3.31
N VAL A 93 0.28 -1.89 2.90
CA VAL A 93 1.38 -2.66 3.48
C VAL A 93 2.41 -2.94 2.39
N PHE A 94 3.65 -2.52 2.61
CA PHE A 94 4.73 -2.75 1.66
C PHE A 94 5.43 -4.06 2.00
N THR A 95 5.17 -5.07 1.20
CA THR A 95 5.75 -6.40 1.38
C THR A 95 5.70 -7.16 0.07
N ALA A 96 6.71 -7.98 -0.17
CA ALA A 96 6.71 -8.89 -1.31
C ALA A 96 6.70 -10.35 -0.83
N SER A 97 6.37 -10.58 0.42
CA SER A 97 6.27 -11.92 1.02
C SER A 97 7.56 -12.72 0.84
N HIS A 98 7.55 -13.74 -0.02
CA HIS A 98 8.69 -14.63 -0.20
C HIS A 98 9.62 -14.24 -1.35
N ASN A 99 9.38 -13.12 -2.02
CA ASN A 99 10.24 -12.69 -3.12
C ASN A 99 11.63 -12.28 -2.61
N PRO A 100 12.66 -12.33 -3.48
CA PRO A 100 14.01 -11.90 -3.09
C PRO A 100 14.05 -10.45 -2.59
N SER A 101 15.14 -10.07 -1.93
CA SER A 101 15.27 -8.76 -1.28
C SER A 101 15.26 -7.58 -2.24
N ASN A 102 15.55 -7.80 -3.52
CA ASN A 102 15.48 -6.74 -4.53
C ASN A 102 14.04 -6.52 -5.06
N TRP A 103 13.08 -7.25 -4.52
CA TRP A 103 11.66 -7.06 -4.79
C TRP A 103 10.99 -6.37 -3.62
N ASN A 104 9.92 -5.68 -3.90
CA ASN A 104 8.99 -5.25 -2.87
C ASN A 104 7.59 -5.28 -3.48
N GLY A 105 6.59 -4.90 -2.72
CA GLY A 105 5.22 -4.93 -3.21
C GLY A 105 4.30 -4.09 -2.36
N ILE A 106 3.08 -3.99 -2.81
CA ILE A 106 2.03 -3.20 -2.16
C ILE A 106 0.81 -4.08 -1.98
N LYS A 107 0.32 -4.17 -0.75
CA LYS A 107 -0.98 -4.78 -0.45
C LYS A 107 -1.92 -3.70 0.04
N PHE A 108 -3.13 -3.69 -0.47
CA PHE A 108 -4.15 -2.72 -0.09
C PHE A 108 -5.19 -3.40 0.79
N ILE A 109 -5.52 -2.76 1.90
CA ILE A 109 -6.48 -3.29 2.88
C ILE A 109 -7.66 -2.34 2.94
N GLY A 110 -8.87 -2.88 2.71
CA GLY A 110 -10.08 -2.09 2.84
C GLY A 110 -10.51 -1.90 4.29
N PRO A 111 -11.49 -1.05 4.55
CA PRO A 111 -11.91 -0.73 5.93
C PRO A 111 -12.48 -1.93 6.69
N GLU A 112 -12.92 -2.98 5.99
CA GLU A 112 -13.41 -4.21 6.61
C GLU A 112 -12.28 -5.21 6.88
N ALA A 113 -11.03 -4.79 6.78
CA ALA A 113 -9.85 -5.62 7.03
C ALA A 113 -9.63 -6.71 5.98
N VAL A 114 -10.19 -6.56 4.78
CA VAL A 114 -9.96 -7.50 3.68
C VAL A 114 -9.11 -6.85 2.61
N SER A 115 -8.25 -7.64 1.98
CA SER A 115 -7.43 -7.16 0.87
C SER A 115 -8.30 -6.92 -0.35
N TYR A 116 -8.07 -5.83 -1.05
CA TYR A 116 -8.73 -5.59 -2.33
C TYR A 116 -8.23 -6.58 -3.37
N THR A 117 -9.14 -7.01 -4.23
CA THR A 117 -8.81 -7.96 -5.27
C THR A 117 -8.15 -7.26 -6.45
N HIS A 118 -7.53 -8.06 -7.31
CA HIS A 118 -6.92 -7.53 -8.53
C HIS A 118 -7.95 -6.93 -9.49
N LEU A 119 -9.23 -7.23 -9.33
CA LEU A 119 -10.27 -6.61 -10.15
C LEU A 119 -10.43 -5.13 -9.83
N THR A 120 -10.28 -4.77 -8.57
CA THR A 120 -10.39 -3.38 -8.14
C THR A 120 -9.13 -2.58 -8.48
N LEU A 121 -7.95 -3.13 -8.21
CA LEU A 121 -6.69 -2.42 -8.40
C LEU A 121 -6.40 -2.03 -9.84
N PRO A 122 -6.56 -2.91 -10.84
CA PRO A 122 -6.34 -2.50 -12.22
C PRO A 122 -7.27 -1.38 -12.67
N THR A 123 -8.50 -1.38 -12.22
CA THR A 123 -9.45 -0.32 -12.56
C THR A 123 -9.00 1.02 -11.99
N ILE A 124 -8.51 1.02 -10.75
CA ILE A 124 -8.03 2.23 -10.08
C ILE A 124 -6.79 2.78 -10.77
N CYS A 125 -5.87 1.93 -11.15
CA CYS A 125 -4.52 2.31 -11.54
C CYS A 125 -4.27 2.28 -13.05
N SER A 126 -5.26 2.00 -13.86
CA SER A 126 -5.11 1.91 -15.30
C SER A 126 -5.41 3.20 -16.04
N VAL A 127 -5.57 4.26 -15.33
CA VAL A 127 -5.91 5.56 -15.91
C VAL A 127 -4.73 6.22 -16.58
#